data_45b80316ed3ac64ceb04ad5596e5511e
#
_entry.id   45b80316ed3ac64ceb04ad5596e5511e
#
_cell.length_a   1.000
_cell.length_b   1.000
_cell.length_c   1.000
_cell.angle_alpha   90.00
_cell.angle_beta   90.00
_cell.angle_gamma   90.00
#
_symmetry.space_group_name_H-M   'P 1'
#
loop_
_entity.id
_entity.type
_entity.pdbx_description
1 polymer ?
#
loop_
_entity_poly.entity_id
_entity_poly.type
_entity_poly.pdbx_seq_one_letter_code
_entity_poly.pdbx_strand_id
1 'polypeptide(L)'
;MEFDHIGIPTDEKKNSESWVEDTRVWVTNPKEHPFMVEWLRFEPDSPVTGPLREKAHVAFRVKNLQEASKGLKVLLEPFEVAGALRVAFYELEDGSVVELMEYLQDENKWF
;
A
#
# COMPACT_ATOMS: atom_id res chain seq x y z
N MET A 1 -8.45 -5.90 12.99
CA MET A 1 -7.97 -5.50 11.66
C MET A 1 -9.01 -4.59 11.03
N GLU A 2 -8.62 -3.40 10.65
CA GLU A 2 -9.54 -2.40 10.15
C GLU A 2 -9.23 -2.04 8.69
N PHE A 3 -10.26 -1.89 7.88
CA PHE A 3 -10.12 -1.42 6.51
C PHE A 3 -9.52 -0.01 6.49
N ASP A 4 -8.52 0.20 5.62
CA ASP A 4 -7.91 1.51 5.45
C ASP A 4 -8.25 2.11 4.08
N HIS A 5 -7.90 1.42 3.00
CA HIS A 5 -8.13 1.94 1.65
C HIS A 5 -8.04 0.84 0.61
N ILE A 6 -8.39 1.20 -0.62
CA ILE A 6 -8.18 0.35 -1.80
C ILE A 6 -7.15 1.04 -2.69
N GLY A 7 -6.11 0.30 -3.06
CA GLY A 7 -5.10 0.80 -3.99
C GLY A 7 -5.36 0.30 -5.39
N ILE A 8 -5.35 1.21 -6.37
CA ILE A 8 -5.63 0.87 -7.77
C ILE A 8 -4.50 1.41 -8.65
N PRO A 9 -3.81 0.54 -9.40
CA PRO A 9 -2.77 0.99 -10.32
C PRO A 9 -3.36 1.80 -11.48
N THR A 10 -2.61 2.82 -11.91
CA THR A 10 -3.00 3.64 -13.05
C THR A 10 -1.74 4.15 -13.77
N ASP A 11 -1.84 4.41 -15.05
CA ASP A 11 -0.78 5.09 -15.80
C ASP A 11 -1.07 6.59 -15.91
N GLU A 12 -2.23 7.03 -15.45
CA GLU A 12 -2.65 8.40 -15.55
C GLU A 12 -2.14 9.22 -14.38
N LYS A 13 -1.47 10.34 -14.69
CA LYS A 13 -1.01 11.27 -13.66
C LYS A 13 -2.22 11.92 -12.98
N LYS A 14 -2.24 11.86 -11.66
CA LYS A 14 -3.31 12.47 -10.85
C LYS A 14 -2.83 13.78 -10.25
N ASN A 15 -3.78 14.57 -9.75
CA ASN A 15 -3.47 15.76 -8.97
C ASN A 15 -2.97 15.34 -7.59
N SER A 16 -2.05 16.10 -7.02
CA SER A 16 -1.60 15.91 -5.63
C SER A 16 -1.04 14.51 -5.34
N GLU A 17 -0.11 14.07 -6.19
CA GLU A 17 0.60 12.82 -5.95
C GLU A 17 1.76 13.01 -4.97
N SER A 18 2.02 11.98 -4.13
CA SER A 18 3.17 11.91 -3.24
C SER A 18 4.10 10.78 -3.70
N TRP A 19 5.41 11.00 -3.54
CA TRP A 19 6.43 10.04 -3.97
C TRP A 19 6.76 9.05 -2.86
N VAL A 20 6.86 7.75 -3.21
CA VAL A 20 7.33 6.71 -2.30
C VAL A 20 8.59 6.09 -2.91
N GLU A 21 9.73 6.36 -2.29
CA GLU A 21 11.04 6.00 -2.84
C GLU A 21 11.27 4.51 -2.92
N ASP A 22 10.91 3.76 -1.88
CA ASP A 22 11.16 2.32 -1.84
C ASP A 22 10.56 1.57 -3.03
N THR A 23 9.39 2.00 -3.46
CA THR A 23 8.65 1.34 -4.54
C THR A 23 8.67 2.13 -5.85
N ARG A 24 9.24 3.32 -5.84
CA ARG A 24 9.28 4.25 -6.97
C ARG A 24 7.91 4.42 -7.60
N VAL A 25 6.96 4.83 -6.77
CA VAL A 25 5.56 4.99 -7.13
C VAL A 25 5.04 6.35 -6.66
N TRP A 26 4.15 6.93 -7.46
CA TRP A 26 3.41 8.13 -7.09
C TRP A 26 2.04 7.68 -6.57
N VAL A 27 1.65 8.16 -5.39
CA VAL A 27 0.38 7.77 -4.77
C VAL A 27 -0.46 8.98 -4.41
N THR A 28 -1.78 8.83 -4.49
CA THR A 28 -2.71 9.84 -4.03
C THR A 28 -3.13 9.53 -2.60
N ASN A 29 -3.70 10.54 -1.93
CA ASN A 29 -4.16 10.38 -0.55
C ASN A 29 -5.57 9.78 -0.54
N PRO A 30 -5.74 8.53 -0.07
CA PRO A 30 -7.07 7.92 -0.05
C PRO A 30 -8.05 8.65 0.86
N LYS A 31 -7.57 9.40 1.86
CA LYS A 31 -8.44 10.15 2.76
C LYS A 31 -9.17 11.28 2.06
N GLU A 32 -8.66 11.72 0.90
CA GLU A 32 -9.30 12.77 0.09
C GLU A 32 -10.27 12.20 -0.94
N HIS A 33 -10.40 10.89 -1.00
CA HIS A 33 -11.31 10.23 -1.93
C HIS A 33 -12.55 9.75 -1.17
N PRO A 34 -13.77 9.96 -1.72
CA PRO A 34 -15.00 9.59 -1.01
C PRO A 34 -15.13 8.10 -0.69
N PHE A 35 -14.44 7.24 -1.45
CA PHE A 35 -14.48 5.80 -1.22
C PHE A 35 -13.14 5.23 -0.78
N MET A 36 -12.23 6.09 -0.31
CA MET A 36 -10.91 5.69 0.19
C MET A 36 -10.08 4.98 -0.87
N VAL A 37 -10.07 5.51 -2.08
CA VAL A 37 -9.25 4.98 -3.16
C VAL A 37 -7.92 5.71 -3.23
N GLU A 38 -6.84 4.93 -3.24
CA GLU A 38 -5.49 5.40 -3.49
C GLU A 38 -5.09 5.00 -4.90
N TRP A 39 -4.71 5.97 -5.74
CA TRP A 39 -4.19 5.68 -7.07
C TRP A 39 -2.68 5.50 -6.98
N LEU A 40 -2.17 4.46 -7.65
CA LEU A 40 -0.73 4.17 -7.67
C LEU A 40 -0.22 4.23 -9.11
N ARG A 41 0.70 5.15 -9.35
CA ARG A 41 1.32 5.30 -10.66
C ARG A 41 2.80 4.94 -10.54
N PHE A 42 3.12 3.71 -10.95
CA PHE A 42 4.50 3.19 -10.86
C PHE A 42 5.37 3.77 -11.96
N GLU A 43 6.58 4.20 -11.58
CA GLU A 43 7.57 4.60 -12.58
C GLU A 43 8.02 3.38 -13.38
N PRO A 44 8.45 3.57 -14.64
CA PRO A 44 8.88 2.43 -15.47
C PRO A 44 10.00 1.61 -14.84
N ASP A 45 10.87 2.25 -14.03
CA ASP A 45 12.01 1.58 -13.38
C ASP A 45 11.70 1.16 -11.94
N SER A 46 10.43 1.14 -11.55
CA SER A 46 10.04 0.64 -10.22
C SER A 46 10.50 -0.80 -10.05
N PRO A 47 11.04 -1.17 -8.87
CA PRO A 47 11.39 -2.56 -8.59
C PRO A 47 10.18 -3.47 -8.39
N VAL A 48 8.99 -2.89 -8.23
CA VAL A 48 7.77 -3.66 -8.04
C VAL A 48 7.29 -4.25 -9.35
N THR A 49 7.04 -5.56 -9.36
CA THR A 49 6.55 -6.30 -10.53
C THR A 49 5.44 -7.26 -10.10
N GLY A 50 4.75 -7.85 -11.09
CA GLY A 50 3.74 -8.88 -10.85
C GLY A 50 2.45 -8.34 -10.25
N PRO A 51 1.78 -9.15 -9.41
CA PRO A 51 0.41 -8.82 -8.97
C PRO A 51 0.29 -7.48 -8.26
N LEU A 52 1.27 -7.10 -7.44
CA LEU A 52 1.22 -5.83 -6.71
C LEU A 52 1.18 -4.64 -7.66
N ARG A 53 1.89 -4.71 -8.77
CA ARG A 53 1.93 -3.62 -9.75
C ARG A 53 0.71 -3.63 -10.67
N GLU A 54 0.16 -4.82 -10.95
CA GLU A 54 -0.84 -5.00 -12.00
C GLU A 54 -2.27 -5.04 -11.50
N LYS A 55 -2.47 -5.41 -10.21
CA LYS A 55 -3.79 -5.59 -9.64
C LYS A 55 -4.11 -4.53 -8.58
N ALA A 56 -5.39 -4.30 -8.36
CA ALA A 56 -5.82 -3.55 -7.20
C ALA A 56 -5.53 -4.34 -5.93
N HIS A 57 -5.33 -3.62 -4.81
CA HIS A 57 -5.14 -4.26 -3.51
C HIS A 57 -6.03 -3.61 -2.46
N VAL A 58 -6.32 -4.36 -1.40
CA VAL A 58 -7.09 -3.87 -0.25
C VAL A 58 -6.13 -3.72 0.92
N ALA A 59 -6.15 -2.57 1.56
CA ALA A 59 -5.26 -2.27 2.68
C ALA A 59 -6.01 -2.29 4.00
N PHE A 60 -5.41 -2.93 5.00
CA PHE A 60 -5.95 -3.02 6.34
C PHE A 60 -4.94 -2.54 7.37
N ARG A 61 -5.43 -1.84 8.39
CA ARG A 61 -4.62 -1.48 9.55
C ARG A 61 -4.60 -2.63 10.53
N VAL A 62 -3.42 -2.94 11.05
CA VAL A 62 -3.22 -3.98 12.05
C VAL A 62 -2.41 -3.42 13.20
N LYS A 63 -2.58 -4.00 14.40
CA LYS A 63 -1.83 -3.57 15.58
C LYS A 63 -0.40 -4.08 15.55
N ASN A 64 -0.20 -5.27 14.99
CA ASN A 64 1.12 -5.90 14.92
C ASN A 64 1.25 -6.58 13.57
N LEU A 65 2.12 -6.03 12.71
CA LEU A 65 2.30 -6.53 11.35
C LEU A 65 2.86 -7.94 11.34
N GLN A 66 3.85 -8.21 12.19
CA GLN A 66 4.49 -9.52 12.25
C GLN A 66 3.49 -10.62 12.59
N GLU A 67 2.61 -10.38 13.56
CA GLU A 67 1.59 -11.35 13.94
C GLU A 67 0.54 -11.53 12.85
N ALA A 68 0.06 -10.41 12.30
CA ALA A 68 -1.02 -10.43 11.31
C ALA A 68 -0.60 -11.12 10.01
N SER A 69 0.69 -11.09 9.67
CA SER A 69 1.20 -11.59 8.40
C SER A 69 1.63 -13.05 8.43
N LYS A 70 1.54 -13.72 9.57
CA LYS A 70 1.99 -15.13 9.69
C LYS A 70 1.24 -16.00 8.69
N GLY A 71 2.02 -16.80 7.94
CA GLY A 71 1.47 -17.75 6.98
C GLY A 71 1.08 -17.15 5.63
N LEU A 72 1.23 -15.85 5.44
CA LEU A 72 0.89 -15.21 4.18
C LEU A 72 2.09 -15.20 3.23
N LYS A 73 1.80 -15.31 1.93
CA LYS A 73 2.84 -15.24 0.91
C LYS A 73 3.26 -13.80 0.69
N VAL A 74 4.54 -13.51 0.90
CA VAL A 74 5.06 -12.15 0.79
C VAL A 74 5.25 -11.76 -0.67
N LEU A 75 4.68 -10.62 -1.08
CA LEU A 75 4.96 -9.98 -2.35
C LEU A 75 5.98 -8.87 -2.20
N LEU A 76 5.93 -8.15 -1.08
CA LEU A 76 6.87 -7.09 -0.77
C LEU A 76 7.09 -7.09 0.74
N GLU A 77 8.37 -7.25 1.15
CA GLU A 77 8.76 -7.30 2.55
C GLU A 77 8.43 -5.97 3.25
N PRO A 78 8.24 -6.00 4.58
CA PRO A 78 7.92 -4.78 5.32
C PRO A 78 8.93 -3.67 5.12
N PHE A 79 8.43 -2.45 4.92
CA PHE A 79 9.25 -1.26 4.87
C PHE A 79 8.49 -0.09 5.49
N GLU A 80 9.23 0.96 5.88
CA GLU A 80 8.63 2.12 6.51
C GLU A 80 8.37 3.21 5.49
N VAL A 81 7.23 3.88 5.64
CA VAL A 81 6.83 4.98 4.78
C VAL A 81 6.76 6.25 5.63
N ALA A 82 7.56 7.26 5.25
CA ALA A 82 7.59 8.58 5.91
C ALA A 82 7.88 8.51 7.41
N GLY A 83 8.47 7.42 7.91
CA GLY A 83 8.71 7.22 9.34
C GLY A 83 7.43 7.09 10.17
N ALA A 84 6.27 7.02 9.53
CA ALA A 84 4.99 7.07 10.22
C ALA A 84 4.28 5.73 10.25
N LEU A 85 4.55 4.85 9.29
CA LEU A 85 3.93 3.54 9.25
C LEU A 85 4.85 2.50 8.61
N ARG A 86 4.57 1.25 8.92
CA ARG A 86 5.25 0.10 8.33
C ARG A 86 4.23 -0.66 7.49
N VAL A 87 4.57 -0.96 6.24
CA VAL A 87 3.66 -1.63 5.32
C VAL A 87 4.33 -2.84 4.68
N ALA A 88 3.51 -3.83 4.30
CA ALA A 88 3.96 -4.97 3.54
C ALA A 88 2.79 -5.47 2.69
N PHE A 89 3.11 -6.23 1.64
CA PHE A 89 2.12 -6.69 0.68
C PHE A 89 2.18 -8.19 0.55
N TYR A 90 1.00 -8.80 0.45
CA TYR A 90 0.85 -10.26 0.46
C TYR A 90 -0.14 -10.70 -0.62
N GLU A 91 0.04 -11.95 -1.09
CA GLU A 91 -0.90 -12.56 -2.01
C GLU A 91 -1.62 -13.69 -1.28
N LEU A 92 -2.94 -13.69 -1.33
CA LEU A 92 -3.75 -14.76 -0.73
C LEU A 92 -3.92 -15.91 -1.70
N GLU A 93 -4.43 -17.04 -1.21
CA GLU A 93 -4.59 -18.24 -2.03
C GLU A 93 -5.53 -18.02 -3.22
N ASP A 94 -6.50 -17.12 -3.07
CA ASP A 94 -7.44 -16.80 -4.15
C ASP A 94 -6.90 -15.77 -5.15
N GLY A 95 -5.64 -15.35 -4.99
CA GLY A 95 -5.01 -14.37 -5.86
C GLY A 95 -5.23 -12.92 -5.46
N SER A 96 -5.95 -12.67 -4.38
CA SER A 96 -6.14 -11.30 -3.87
C SER A 96 -4.82 -10.72 -3.38
N VAL A 97 -4.61 -9.43 -3.62
CA VAL A 97 -3.45 -8.71 -3.10
C VAL A 97 -3.89 -7.87 -1.91
N VAL A 98 -3.20 -8.03 -0.79
CA VAL A 98 -3.54 -7.36 0.47
C VAL A 98 -2.33 -6.60 0.98
N GLU A 99 -2.55 -5.37 1.41
CA GLU A 99 -1.56 -4.57 2.13
C GLU A 99 -1.91 -4.58 3.60
N LEU A 100 -0.91 -4.83 4.47
CA LEU A 100 -1.08 -4.69 5.91
C LEU A 100 -0.26 -3.50 6.37
N MET A 101 -0.87 -2.65 7.20
CA MET A 101 -0.29 -1.38 7.65
C MET A 101 -0.27 -1.32 9.17
N GLU A 102 0.92 -1.08 9.73
CA GLU A 102 1.08 -0.85 11.15
C GLU A 102 1.49 0.60 11.34
N TYR A 103 0.64 1.42 11.95
CA TYR A 103 0.97 2.82 12.20
C TYR A 103 1.93 2.92 13.39
N LEU A 104 3.06 3.56 13.16
CA LEU A 104 4.11 3.77 14.16
C LEU A 104 3.91 5.09 14.89
N GLN A 105 3.07 5.98 14.32
CA GLN A 105 2.73 7.28 14.86
C GLN A 105 1.25 7.54 14.61
N ASP A 106 0.80 8.77 14.90
CA ASP A 106 -0.56 9.19 14.60
C ASP A 106 -0.84 8.98 13.11
N GLU A 107 -1.95 8.31 12.80
CA GLU A 107 -2.32 7.97 11.42
C GLU A 107 -2.49 9.17 10.51
N ASN A 108 -2.70 10.37 11.07
CA ASN A 108 -2.82 11.60 10.29
C ASN A 108 -1.48 12.11 9.78
N LYS A 109 -0.38 11.55 10.24
CA LYS A 109 0.96 11.99 9.83
C LYS A 109 1.46 11.32 8.56
N TRP A 110 0.72 10.37 8.02
CA TRP A 110 1.09 9.69 6.78
C TRP A 110 0.99 10.64 5.56
N PHE A 111 -0.08 11.38 5.47
CA PHE A 111 -0.27 12.34 4.37
C PHE A 111 -0.30 13.75 4.85
#